data_9d2242bf1e7a8424695f4b935bba0a4e
#
_entry.id   9d2242bf1e7a8424695f4b935bba0a4e
#
_cell.length_a   1.000
_cell.length_b   1.000
_cell.length_c   1.000
_cell.angle_alpha   90.00
_cell.angle_beta   90.00
_cell.angle_gamma   90.00
#
_symmetry.space_group_name_H-M   'P 1'
#
loop_
_entity.id
_entity.type
_entity.pdbx_description
1 polymer ?
#
loop_
_entity_poly.entity_id
_entity_poly.type
_entity_poly.pdbx_seq_one_letter_code
_entity_poly.pdbx_strand_id
1 'polypeptide(L)'
;MERLWISSMEDAAIRDGFEHLRPGKDYDRLYEAAVCRAGADWLVGINATRLFSVLYGVTLNVGRVMSPTLALLVQREAEIQAFTSRPFYVPEITCGGLTASGDKLAEKQAAETIRRECDGQTASVLSVEKQVKTVQPPRLYDLTTLQRECNRIYGYTAQQTLDYLQSLYEKKLATYPRTDSQYLTEDMQATAASLILWLRDNMPFGKGCLEEPDIDRVTDGSKVTDHHAIIPTVEIARTDLSALPSGERDVLALIAMRLLCATGQTHRFEAVTVVLDCAGHSFTAKGKTVLQAGWKEIERLYRMGLKQAELEKEDPADAALPELTQGQTFEPAGRISSRNSTISQLRCCSPQIGRASCRERV
;
A
#
# COMPACT_ATOMS: atom_id res chain seq x y z
N MET A 1 -25.72 5.31 34.00
CA MET A 1 -25.03 5.98 32.85
C MET A 1 -25.10 5.02 31.69
N GLU A 2 -25.49 5.52 30.53
CA GLU A 2 -25.60 4.74 29.30
C GLU A 2 -24.52 5.22 28.32
N ARG A 3 -24.11 4.35 27.38
CA ARG A 3 -23.06 4.62 26.43
C ARG A 3 -23.61 4.62 25.01
N LEU A 4 -23.41 5.71 24.31
CA LEU A 4 -23.63 5.83 22.86
C LEU A 4 -22.38 5.36 22.11
N TRP A 5 -22.57 4.56 21.07
CA TRP A 5 -21.51 4.09 20.18
C TRP A 5 -21.92 4.28 18.74
N ILE A 6 -21.21 5.12 17.99
CA ILE A 6 -21.50 5.43 16.59
C ILE A 6 -20.20 5.46 15.78
N SER A 7 -20.25 5.04 14.53
CA SER A 7 -19.12 5.04 13.59
C SER A 7 -19.25 6.10 12.49
N SER A 8 -20.41 6.76 12.41
CA SER A 8 -20.70 7.83 11.46
C SER A 8 -21.45 8.95 12.14
N MET A 9 -21.33 10.18 11.60
CA MET A 9 -22.10 11.36 12.05
C MET A 9 -23.37 11.58 11.22
N GLU A 10 -23.76 10.63 10.39
CA GLU A 10 -25.03 10.66 9.68
C GLU A 10 -26.22 10.64 10.64
N ASP A 11 -27.28 11.34 10.28
CA ASP A 11 -28.46 11.44 11.13
C ASP A 11 -29.10 10.08 11.41
N ALA A 12 -29.06 9.16 10.43
CA ALA A 12 -29.54 7.79 10.59
C ALA A 12 -28.71 7.02 11.63
N ALA A 13 -27.38 7.07 11.55
CA ALA A 13 -26.48 6.40 12.47
C ALA A 13 -26.59 6.95 13.90
N ILE A 14 -26.80 8.25 14.04
CA ILE A 14 -27.02 8.89 15.34
C ILE A 14 -28.33 8.41 15.98
N ARG A 15 -29.43 8.39 15.21
CA ARG A 15 -30.73 7.91 15.71
C ARG A 15 -30.66 6.45 16.14
N ASP A 16 -30.13 5.60 15.29
CA ASP A 16 -29.93 4.17 15.59
C ASP A 16 -29.08 3.99 16.85
N GLY A 17 -27.99 4.74 17.00
CA GLY A 17 -27.15 4.71 18.18
C GLY A 17 -27.88 5.09 19.47
N PHE A 18 -28.82 6.08 19.42
CA PHE A 18 -29.64 6.42 20.56
C PHE A 18 -30.72 5.38 20.88
N GLU A 19 -31.20 4.65 19.89
CA GLU A 19 -32.13 3.53 20.07
C GLU A 19 -31.46 2.30 20.69
N HIS A 20 -30.12 2.18 20.50
CA HIS A 20 -29.31 1.02 20.94
C HIS A 20 -28.29 1.39 22.03
N LEU A 21 -28.64 2.29 22.94
CA LEU A 21 -27.77 2.63 24.08
C LEU A 21 -27.45 1.40 24.93
N ARG A 22 -26.22 1.31 25.40
CA ARG A 22 -25.74 0.20 26.23
C ARG A 22 -25.46 0.65 27.65
N PRO A 23 -25.67 -0.22 28.66
CA PRO A 23 -25.34 0.10 30.04
C PRO A 23 -23.84 0.43 30.21
N GLY A 24 -23.52 1.54 30.88
CA GLY A 24 -22.14 1.94 31.11
C GLY A 24 -21.30 0.91 31.83
N LYS A 25 -21.93 0.09 32.68
CA LYS A 25 -21.25 -1.00 33.44
C LYS A 25 -20.61 -2.06 32.54
N ASP A 26 -21.10 -2.27 31.34
CA ASP A 26 -20.55 -3.24 30.41
C ASP A 26 -19.15 -2.82 29.94
N TYR A 27 -18.78 -1.55 30.16
CA TYR A 27 -17.50 -0.95 29.79
C TYR A 27 -16.53 -0.69 30.95
N ASP A 28 -16.85 -1.14 32.18
CA ASP A 28 -16.00 -0.92 33.36
C ASP A 28 -14.58 -1.48 33.14
N ARG A 29 -14.44 -2.67 32.58
CA ARG A 29 -13.14 -3.28 32.28
C ARG A 29 -12.33 -2.48 31.22
N LEU A 30 -13.01 -1.90 30.24
CA LEU A 30 -12.39 -1.04 29.25
C LEU A 30 -11.87 0.25 29.90
N TYR A 31 -12.66 0.83 30.81
CA TYR A 31 -12.25 1.99 31.59
C TYR A 31 -11.04 1.67 32.49
N GLU A 32 -11.05 0.57 33.22
CA GLU A 32 -9.93 0.13 34.03
C GLU A 32 -8.65 -0.07 33.20
N ALA A 33 -8.75 -0.70 32.03
CA ALA A 33 -7.62 -0.85 31.11
C ALA A 33 -7.07 0.51 30.65
N ALA A 34 -7.94 1.48 30.37
CA ALA A 34 -7.53 2.84 30.01
C ALA A 34 -6.82 3.57 31.16
N VAL A 35 -7.31 3.43 32.38
CA VAL A 35 -6.70 4.00 33.60
C VAL A 35 -5.33 3.35 33.86
N CYS A 36 -5.23 2.01 33.79
CA CYS A 36 -3.96 1.31 33.94
C CYS A 36 -2.93 1.76 32.91
N ARG A 37 -3.35 1.89 31.63
CA ARG A 37 -2.46 2.38 30.57
C ARG A 37 -1.99 3.82 30.84
N ALA A 38 -2.90 4.73 31.17
CA ALA A 38 -2.56 6.11 31.48
C ALA A 38 -1.63 6.22 32.71
N GLY A 39 -1.89 5.44 33.74
CA GLY A 39 -1.05 5.36 34.93
C GLY A 39 0.35 4.83 34.65
N ALA A 40 0.47 3.77 33.87
CA ALA A 40 1.75 3.22 33.44
C ALA A 40 2.55 4.22 32.57
N ASP A 41 1.90 4.86 31.61
CA ASP A 41 2.51 5.89 30.75
C ASP A 41 3.03 7.07 31.58
N TRP A 42 2.25 7.52 32.56
CA TRP A 42 2.65 8.60 33.43
C TRP A 42 3.82 8.21 34.35
N LEU A 43 3.75 7.06 35.03
CA LEU A 43 4.80 6.60 35.96
C LEU A 43 6.13 6.36 35.24
N VAL A 44 6.12 5.64 34.11
CA VAL A 44 7.33 5.37 33.34
C VAL A 44 7.85 6.65 32.70
N GLY A 45 6.97 7.42 32.06
CA GLY A 45 7.34 8.64 31.37
C GLY A 45 7.98 9.68 32.28
N ILE A 46 7.34 10.00 33.43
CA ILE A 46 7.87 11.04 34.31
C ILE A 46 9.17 10.62 35.00
N ASN A 47 9.24 9.38 35.52
CA ASN A 47 10.43 8.93 36.25
C ASN A 47 11.63 8.76 35.33
N ALA A 48 11.45 8.14 34.17
CA ALA A 48 12.54 7.96 33.20
C ALA A 48 12.98 9.30 32.58
N THR A 49 12.05 10.20 32.23
CA THR A 49 12.37 11.54 31.75
C THR A 49 13.21 12.30 32.77
N ARG A 50 12.82 12.30 34.04
CA ARG A 50 13.58 12.99 35.11
C ARG A 50 14.96 12.35 35.31
N LEU A 51 15.02 11.02 35.40
CA LEU A 51 16.29 10.30 35.58
C LEU A 51 17.29 10.63 34.45
N PHE A 52 16.89 10.44 33.20
CA PHE A 52 17.79 10.68 32.07
C PHE A 52 18.11 12.18 31.91
N SER A 53 17.16 13.06 32.15
CA SER A 53 17.43 14.51 32.07
C SER A 53 18.46 14.96 33.13
N VAL A 54 18.40 14.40 34.34
CA VAL A 54 19.40 14.70 35.37
C VAL A 54 20.76 14.08 35.04
N LEU A 55 20.81 12.83 34.60
CA LEU A 55 22.05 12.14 34.28
C LEU A 55 22.81 12.81 33.12
N TYR A 56 22.10 13.31 32.12
CA TYR A 56 22.71 13.88 30.91
C TYR A 56 22.72 15.42 30.91
N GLY A 57 22.15 16.09 31.88
CA GLY A 57 22.16 17.54 32.01
C GLY A 57 21.32 18.29 30.96
N VAL A 58 20.44 17.57 30.22
CA VAL A 58 19.56 18.11 29.17
C VAL A 58 18.19 17.45 29.28
N THR A 59 17.14 18.12 28.81
CA THR A 59 15.79 17.55 28.81
C THR A 59 15.70 16.39 27.82
N LEU A 60 15.52 15.16 28.33
CA LEU A 60 15.36 13.94 27.55
C LEU A 60 13.99 13.34 27.86
N ASN A 61 13.06 13.50 26.91
CA ASN A 61 11.72 12.96 27.05
C ASN A 61 11.73 11.46 26.78
N VAL A 62 11.15 10.69 27.70
CA VAL A 62 10.97 9.25 27.58
C VAL A 62 9.48 8.92 27.56
N GLY A 63 9.06 8.04 26.67
CA GLY A 63 7.69 7.61 26.56
C GLY A 63 7.55 6.23 25.94
N ARG A 64 6.48 5.55 26.27
CA ARG A 64 6.18 4.17 25.87
C ARG A 64 6.19 3.96 24.35
N VAL A 65 5.75 4.92 23.59
CA VAL A 65 5.73 4.87 22.13
C VAL A 65 6.95 5.56 21.52
N MET A 66 7.27 6.76 22.00
CA MET A 66 8.32 7.61 21.45
C MET A 66 9.72 6.96 21.55
N SER A 67 10.07 6.40 22.69
CA SER A 67 11.42 5.83 22.89
C SER A 67 11.68 4.57 22.06
N PRO A 68 10.79 3.56 22.01
CA PRO A 68 10.95 2.43 21.10
C PRO A 68 10.96 2.83 19.63
N THR A 69 10.14 3.81 19.24
CA THR A 69 10.14 4.34 17.88
C THR A 69 11.48 4.95 17.52
N LEU A 70 12.03 5.77 18.40
CA LEU A 70 13.37 6.35 18.24
C LEU A 70 14.46 5.28 18.16
N ALA A 71 14.40 4.25 19.01
CA ALA A 71 15.34 3.15 18.98
C ALA A 71 15.34 2.41 17.63
N LEU A 72 14.17 2.13 17.07
CA LEU A 72 14.04 1.53 15.73
C LEU A 72 14.61 2.42 14.61
N LEU A 73 14.41 3.75 14.71
CA LEU A 73 14.97 4.71 13.77
C LEU A 73 16.50 4.72 13.84
N VAL A 74 17.06 4.78 15.06
CA VAL A 74 18.53 4.77 15.27
C VAL A 74 19.13 3.48 14.78
N GLN A 75 18.53 2.32 15.07
CA GLN A 75 18.99 1.04 14.56
C GLN A 75 19.00 1.00 13.03
N ARG A 76 17.93 1.49 12.41
CA ARG A 76 17.85 1.54 10.93
C ARG A 76 18.88 2.48 10.33
N GLU A 77 19.09 3.63 10.95
CA GLU A 77 20.13 4.57 10.52
C GLU A 77 21.54 3.97 10.61
N ALA A 78 21.82 3.23 11.68
CA ALA A 78 23.10 2.51 11.82
C ALA A 78 23.27 1.46 10.72
N GLU A 79 22.23 0.72 10.34
CA GLU A 79 22.27 -0.22 9.21
C GLU A 79 22.55 0.49 7.88
N ILE A 80 21.94 1.68 7.66
CA ILE A 80 22.15 2.48 6.46
C ILE A 80 23.60 2.99 6.39
N GLN A 81 24.13 3.50 7.50
CA GLN A 81 25.49 4.01 7.58
C GLN A 81 26.55 2.90 7.42
N ALA A 82 26.27 1.70 7.94
CA ALA A 82 27.12 0.53 7.79
C ALA A 82 27.04 -0.13 6.39
N PHE A 83 26.04 0.25 5.59
CA PHE A 83 25.82 -0.37 4.29
C PHE A 83 26.86 0.08 3.27
N THR A 84 27.57 -0.89 2.71
CA THR A 84 28.48 -0.66 1.59
C THR A 84 27.85 -1.13 0.29
N SER A 85 27.60 -0.20 -0.62
CA SER A 85 27.10 -0.53 -1.96
C SER A 85 28.18 -1.29 -2.74
N ARG A 86 27.81 -2.46 -3.28
CA ARG A 86 28.69 -3.28 -4.12
C ARG A 86 28.11 -3.38 -5.52
N PRO A 87 28.92 -3.18 -6.58
CA PRO A 87 28.46 -3.41 -7.94
C PRO A 87 28.24 -4.90 -8.16
N PHE A 88 27.27 -5.22 -9.00
CA PHE A 88 27.08 -6.54 -9.59
C PHE A 88 26.78 -6.39 -11.07
N TYR A 89 27.13 -7.41 -11.82
CA TYR A 89 27.03 -7.43 -13.27
C TYR A 89 26.06 -8.51 -13.67
N VAL A 90 25.18 -8.19 -14.62
CA VAL A 90 24.20 -9.14 -15.17
C VAL A 90 24.43 -9.23 -16.66
N PRO A 91 24.84 -10.38 -17.19
CA PRO A 91 24.87 -10.59 -18.63
C PRO A 91 23.43 -10.63 -19.16
N GLU A 92 23.18 -9.92 -20.22
CA GLU A 92 21.87 -9.83 -20.87
C GLU A 92 22.02 -10.16 -22.35
N ILE A 93 21.06 -10.90 -22.89
CA ILE A 93 20.94 -11.15 -24.33
C ILE A 93 19.63 -10.57 -24.82
N THR A 94 19.67 -9.96 -26.01
CA THR A 94 18.48 -9.46 -26.69
C THR A 94 18.30 -10.25 -27.98
N CYS A 95 17.16 -10.90 -28.12
CA CYS A 95 16.86 -11.72 -29.30
C CYS A 95 15.35 -11.82 -29.48
N GLY A 96 14.87 -11.89 -30.71
CA GLY A 96 13.46 -12.10 -31.03
C GLY A 96 12.49 -11.10 -30.40
N GLY A 97 12.95 -9.87 -30.11
CA GLY A 97 12.13 -8.82 -29.47
C GLY A 97 12.03 -8.93 -27.93
N LEU A 98 12.78 -9.84 -27.30
CA LEU A 98 12.86 -9.97 -25.84
C LEU A 98 14.27 -9.69 -25.32
N THR A 99 14.37 -9.33 -24.05
CA THR A 99 15.65 -9.26 -23.32
C THR A 99 15.62 -10.30 -22.21
N ALA A 100 16.61 -11.19 -22.19
CA ALA A 100 16.77 -12.20 -21.17
C ALA A 100 18.05 -11.91 -20.36
N SER A 101 17.96 -12.09 -19.04
CA SER A 101 19.04 -11.82 -18.10
C SER A 101 19.59 -13.11 -17.52
N GLY A 102 20.90 -13.22 -17.43
CA GLY A 102 21.59 -14.29 -16.71
C GLY A 102 21.70 -14.00 -15.22
N ASP A 103 22.51 -14.76 -14.52
CA ASP A 103 22.74 -14.63 -13.08
C ASP A 103 23.52 -13.36 -12.72
N LYS A 104 23.32 -12.91 -11.47
CA LYS A 104 24.09 -11.78 -10.91
C LYS A 104 25.50 -12.23 -10.58
N LEU A 105 26.48 -11.55 -11.14
CA LEU A 105 27.90 -11.80 -10.94
C LEU A 105 28.57 -10.67 -10.17
N ALA A 106 29.45 -10.99 -9.24
CA ALA A 106 30.22 -10.01 -8.47
C ALA A 106 31.32 -9.38 -9.32
N GLU A 107 31.87 -10.12 -10.28
CA GLU A 107 33.01 -9.71 -11.08
C GLU A 107 32.61 -9.36 -12.52
N LYS A 108 33.07 -8.19 -12.99
CA LYS A 108 32.81 -7.72 -14.34
C LYS A 108 33.42 -8.66 -15.39
N GLN A 109 34.61 -9.19 -15.09
CA GLN A 109 35.35 -10.06 -16.00
C GLN A 109 34.61 -11.37 -16.29
N ALA A 110 33.95 -11.94 -15.28
CA ALA A 110 33.10 -13.12 -15.46
C ALA A 110 31.92 -12.83 -16.39
N ALA A 111 31.23 -11.69 -16.23
CA ALA A 111 30.15 -11.27 -17.12
C ALA A 111 30.64 -11.02 -18.56
N GLU A 112 31.81 -10.43 -18.73
CA GLU A 112 32.43 -10.21 -20.05
C GLU A 112 32.83 -11.52 -20.73
N THR A 113 33.23 -12.53 -19.98
CA THR A 113 33.52 -13.86 -20.52
C THR A 113 32.26 -14.49 -21.06
N ILE A 114 31.16 -14.53 -20.28
CA ILE A 114 29.86 -15.05 -20.73
C ILE A 114 29.40 -14.30 -21.98
N ARG A 115 29.50 -12.96 -21.99
CA ARG A 115 29.12 -12.17 -23.17
C ARG A 115 29.90 -12.60 -24.42
N ARG A 116 31.24 -12.79 -24.31
CA ARG A 116 32.07 -13.22 -25.44
C ARG A 116 31.77 -14.63 -25.91
N GLU A 117 31.45 -15.54 -24.97
CA GLU A 117 31.12 -16.92 -25.31
C GLU A 117 29.74 -17.01 -26.01
N CYS A 118 28.80 -16.11 -25.69
CA CYS A 118 27.51 -16.02 -26.36
C CYS A 118 27.54 -15.23 -27.67
N ASP A 119 28.59 -14.45 -27.93
CA ASP A 119 28.67 -13.59 -29.12
C ASP A 119 28.80 -14.46 -30.39
N GLY A 120 27.90 -14.25 -31.36
CA GLY A 120 27.83 -15.04 -32.59
C GLY A 120 27.33 -16.47 -32.41
N GLN A 121 26.89 -16.87 -31.22
CA GLN A 121 26.29 -18.19 -30.96
C GLN A 121 24.76 -18.11 -31.10
N THR A 122 24.12 -19.24 -31.31
CA THR A 122 22.66 -19.34 -31.36
C THR A 122 22.09 -19.53 -29.96
N ALA A 123 21.12 -18.71 -29.57
CA ALA A 123 20.33 -18.92 -28.37
C ALA A 123 19.12 -19.81 -28.68
N SER A 124 18.88 -20.84 -27.84
CA SER A 124 17.75 -21.75 -27.96
C SER A 124 16.80 -21.66 -26.78
N VAL A 125 15.51 -21.71 -27.03
CA VAL A 125 14.48 -21.73 -25.96
C VAL A 125 14.43 -23.11 -25.33
N LEU A 126 14.84 -23.22 -24.07
CA LEU A 126 14.79 -24.46 -23.30
C LEU A 126 13.41 -24.73 -22.77
N SER A 127 12.76 -23.73 -22.19
CA SER A 127 11.42 -23.87 -21.63
C SER A 127 10.63 -22.57 -21.73
N VAL A 128 9.31 -22.69 -21.85
CA VAL A 128 8.34 -21.62 -21.77
C VAL A 128 7.30 -22.03 -20.75
N GLU A 129 7.31 -21.38 -19.61
CA GLU A 129 6.33 -21.59 -18.56
C GLU A 129 5.30 -20.45 -18.57
N LYS A 130 4.03 -20.80 -18.64
CA LYS A 130 2.90 -19.89 -18.57
C LYS A 130 2.11 -20.18 -17.31
N GLN A 131 1.91 -19.19 -16.48
CA GLN A 131 1.17 -19.31 -15.24
C GLN A 131 0.16 -18.18 -15.09
N VAL A 132 -1.12 -18.51 -14.97
CA VAL A 132 -2.15 -17.54 -14.63
C VAL A 132 -2.03 -17.18 -13.16
N LYS A 133 -1.77 -15.90 -12.88
CA LYS A 133 -1.70 -15.34 -11.52
C LYS A 133 -2.88 -14.40 -11.28
N THR A 134 -3.35 -14.43 -10.03
CA THR A 134 -4.47 -13.62 -9.58
C THR A 134 -4.01 -12.71 -8.45
N VAL A 135 -4.30 -11.42 -8.56
CA VAL A 135 -4.07 -10.44 -7.48
C VAL A 135 -5.43 -10.02 -6.93
N GLN A 136 -5.62 -10.32 -5.67
CA GLN A 136 -6.87 -9.97 -4.98
C GLN A 136 -7.02 -8.44 -4.85
N PRO A 137 -8.24 -7.93 -4.83
CA PRO A 137 -8.53 -6.56 -4.47
C PRO A 137 -7.93 -6.17 -3.10
N PRO A 138 -7.50 -4.92 -2.94
CA PRO A 138 -7.01 -4.45 -1.65
C PRO A 138 -8.14 -4.39 -0.64
N ARG A 139 -7.83 -4.45 0.65
CA ARG A 139 -8.81 -4.20 1.72
C ARG A 139 -9.14 -2.71 1.80
N LEU A 140 -10.23 -2.40 2.52
CA LEU A 140 -10.58 -1.02 2.86
C LEU A 140 -9.49 -0.38 3.73
N TYR A 141 -9.59 0.92 3.94
CA TYR A 141 -8.63 1.63 4.78
C TYR A 141 -8.98 1.56 6.27
N ASP A 142 -7.97 1.22 7.08
CA ASP A 142 -7.82 1.71 8.44
C ASP A 142 -7.04 3.04 8.42
N LEU A 143 -6.90 3.71 9.58
CA LEU A 143 -6.17 4.97 9.65
C LEU A 143 -4.71 4.83 9.20
N THR A 144 -4.01 3.78 9.62
CA THR A 144 -2.59 3.59 9.32
C THR A 144 -2.34 3.35 7.84
N THR A 145 -3.14 2.52 7.20
CA THR A 145 -3.01 2.26 5.76
C THR A 145 -3.37 3.48 4.93
N LEU A 146 -4.39 4.26 5.33
CA LEU A 146 -4.73 5.53 4.69
C LEU A 146 -3.59 6.54 4.79
N GLN A 147 -3.01 6.73 5.99
CA GLN A 147 -1.87 7.63 6.19
C GLN A 147 -0.67 7.27 5.34
N ARG A 148 -0.34 5.97 5.25
CA ARG A 148 0.75 5.48 4.38
C ARG A 148 0.50 5.77 2.92
N GLU A 149 -0.73 5.57 2.46
CA GLU A 149 -1.10 5.78 1.06
C GLU A 149 -1.14 7.28 0.72
N CYS A 150 -1.71 8.13 1.57
CA CYS A 150 -1.66 9.59 1.43
C CYS A 150 -0.22 10.12 1.39
N ASN A 151 0.66 9.57 2.24
CA ASN A 151 2.07 9.95 2.19
C ASN A 151 2.74 9.53 0.89
N ARG A 152 2.44 8.32 0.39
CA ARG A 152 3.01 7.79 -0.85
C ARG A 152 2.57 8.60 -2.08
N ILE A 153 1.29 8.97 -2.14
CA ILE A 153 0.69 9.62 -3.32
C ILE A 153 0.85 11.14 -3.26
N TYR A 154 0.52 11.76 -2.13
CA TYR A 154 0.45 13.21 -1.98
C TYR A 154 1.59 13.82 -1.16
N GLY A 155 2.38 13.00 -0.47
CA GLY A 155 3.43 13.47 0.43
C GLY A 155 2.91 14.01 1.77
N TYR A 156 1.62 13.79 2.09
CA TYR A 156 1.06 14.26 3.36
C TYR A 156 1.67 13.53 4.55
N THR A 157 1.88 14.26 5.65
CA THR A 157 2.24 13.65 6.93
C THR A 157 1.07 12.86 7.51
N ALA A 158 1.32 11.98 8.49
CA ALA A 158 0.26 11.26 9.17
C ALA A 158 -0.70 12.21 9.89
N GLN A 159 -0.18 13.31 10.48
CA GLN A 159 -0.99 14.31 11.15
C GLN A 159 -1.88 15.04 10.16
N GLN A 160 -1.35 15.54 9.05
CA GLN A 160 -2.15 16.19 8.00
C GLN A 160 -3.26 15.28 7.48
N THR A 161 -2.96 14.01 7.23
CA THR A 161 -3.98 13.02 6.80
C THR A 161 -5.07 12.86 7.84
N LEU A 162 -4.70 12.78 9.13
CA LEU A 162 -5.66 12.67 10.22
C LEU A 162 -6.52 13.94 10.33
N ASP A 163 -5.92 15.12 10.20
CA ASP A 163 -6.64 16.40 10.31
C ASP A 163 -7.65 16.56 9.17
N TYR A 164 -7.26 16.23 7.92
CA TYR A 164 -8.20 16.24 6.79
C TYR A 164 -9.32 15.21 6.96
N LEU A 165 -8.99 14.00 7.41
CA LEU A 165 -9.98 12.96 7.64
C LEU A 165 -10.93 13.31 8.79
N GLN A 166 -10.42 13.93 9.87
CA GLN A 166 -11.23 14.41 10.98
C GLN A 166 -12.20 15.49 10.51
N SER A 167 -11.74 16.43 9.69
CA SER A 167 -12.60 17.46 9.10
C SER A 167 -13.69 16.86 8.19
N LEU A 168 -13.35 15.86 7.39
CA LEU A 168 -14.32 15.13 6.56
C LEU A 168 -15.37 14.39 7.41
N TYR A 169 -14.94 13.77 8.52
CA TYR A 169 -15.84 13.14 9.47
C TYR A 169 -16.82 14.14 10.10
N GLU A 170 -16.34 15.30 10.55
CA GLU A 170 -17.15 16.37 11.12
C GLU A 170 -18.12 16.98 10.12
N LYS A 171 -17.74 16.99 8.83
CA LYS A 171 -18.59 17.36 7.69
C LYS A 171 -19.53 16.24 7.25
N LYS A 172 -19.53 15.10 7.93
CA LYS A 172 -20.33 13.91 7.62
C LYS A 172 -19.98 13.25 6.27
N LEU A 173 -18.81 13.50 5.70
CA LEU A 173 -18.39 13.00 4.39
C LEU A 173 -17.57 11.70 4.47
N ALA A 174 -17.04 11.36 5.62
CA ALA A 174 -16.31 10.12 5.89
C ALA A 174 -16.75 9.51 7.22
N THR A 175 -16.54 8.22 7.40
CA THR A 175 -16.77 7.50 8.64
C THR A 175 -15.66 7.79 9.67
N TYR A 176 -15.78 7.23 10.89
CA TYR A 176 -14.88 7.55 11.99
C TYR A 176 -13.40 7.33 11.66
N PRO A 177 -12.53 8.34 11.91
CA PRO A 177 -11.16 8.31 11.41
C PRO A 177 -10.22 7.35 12.17
N ARG A 178 -10.45 7.13 13.48
CA ARG A 178 -9.53 6.33 14.32
C ARG A 178 -10.02 4.90 14.43
N THR A 179 -9.88 4.15 13.36
CA THR A 179 -10.21 2.72 13.31
C THR A 179 -8.99 1.90 12.88
N ASP A 180 -8.89 0.69 13.39
CA ASP A 180 -7.93 -0.33 12.99
C ASP A 180 -8.56 -1.42 12.10
N SER A 181 -9.89 -1.37 11.91
CA SER A 181 -10.60 -2.29 11.04
C SER A 181 -10.48 -1.91 9.56
N GLN A 182 -10.40 -2.92 8.71
CA GLN A 182 -10.42 -2.83 7.26
C GLN A 182 -11.67 -3.49 6.66
N TYR A 183 -12.70 -3.70 7.48
CA TYR A 183 -13.94 -4.35 7.12
C TYR A 183 -15.15 -3.53 7.54
N LEU A 184 -16.28 -3.80 6.90
CA LEU A 184 -17.59 -3.26 7.24
C LEU A 184 -18.35 -4.29 8.08
N THR A 185 -19.37 -3.83 8.80
CA THR A 185 -20.38 -4.65 9.44
C THR A 185 -21.50 -4.97 8.45
N GLU A 186 -22.29 -6.00 8.74
CA GLU A 186 -23.36 -6.49 7.88
C GLU A 186 -24.46 -5.45 7.63
N ASP A 187 -24.78 -4.63 8.63
CA ASP A 187 -25.73 -3.52 8.54
C ASP A 187 -25.31 -2.43 7.53
N MET A 188 -24.00 -2.31 7.26
CA MET A 188 -23.48 -1.34 6.30
C MET A 188 -23.58 -1.78 4.82
N GLN A 189 -23.96 -3.02 4.52
CA GLN A 189 -23.97 -3.56 3.16
C GLN A 189 -24.87 -2.74 2.22
N ALA A 190 -26.09 -2.43 2.64
CA ALA A 190 -27.04 -1.68 1.81
C ALA A 190 -26.57 -0.24 1.54
N THR A 191 -25.99 0.40 2.55
CA THR A 191 -25.40 1.75 2.44
C THR A 191 -24.20 1.73 1.50
N ALA A 192 -23.30 0.76 1.68
CA ALA A 192 -22.12 0.60 0.82
C ALA A 192 -22.52 0.32 -0.64
N ALA A 193 -23.54 -0.51 -0.90
CA ALA A 193 -24.04 -0.78 -2.24
C ALA A 193 -24.50 0.50 -2.95
N SER A 194 -25.35 1.29 -2.26
CA SER A 194 -25.85 2.55 -2.80
C SER A 194 -24.72 3.55 -3.08
N LEU A 195 -23.77 3.63 -2.18
CA LEU A 195 -22.59 4.50 -2.30
C LEU A 195 -21.71 4.10 -3.48
N ILE A 196 -21.43 2.81 -3.66
CA ILE A 196 -20.62 2.27 -4.75
C ILE A 196 -21.26 2.60 -6.11
N LEU A 197 -22.56 2.44 -6.25
CA LEU A 197 -23.28 2.80 -7.46
C LEU A 197 -23.13 4.28 -7.78
N TRP A 198 -23.30 5.14 -6.81
CA TRP A 198 -23.13 6.58 -6.99
C TRP A 198 -21.69 6.93 -7.37
N LEU A 199 -20.70 6.37 -6.67
CA LEU A 199 -19.27 6.62 -6.95
C LEU A 199 -18.87 6.15 -8.36
N ARG A 200 -19.38 5.01 -8.80
CA ARG A 200 -19.16 4.48 -10.15
C ARG A 200 -19.62 5.47 -11.22
N ASP A 201 -20.78 6.05 -11.03
CA ASP A 201 -21.42 6.90 -12.03
C ASP A 201 -20.91 8.35 -11.99
N ASN A 202 -20.43 8.84 -10.84
CA ASN A 202 -20.09 10.25 -10.64
C ASN A 202 -18.58 10.54 -10.49
N MET A 203 -17.73 9.53 -10.18
CA MET A 203 -16.31 9.74 -10.06
C MET A 203 -15.57 9.44 -11.37
N PRO A 204 -14.55 10.24 -11.77
CA PRO A 204 -13.83 10.01 -13.03
C PRO A 204 -13.24 8.60 -13.17
N PHE A 205 -12.76 8.04 -12.05
CA PHE A 205 -12.19 6.69 -11.97
C PHE A 205 -13.25 5.58 -11.84
N GLY A 206 -14.50 5.93 -11.61
CA GLY A 206 -15.61 4.99 -11.51
C GLY A 206 -15.88 4.21 -12.80
N LYS A 207 -15.51 4.79 -13.95
CA LYS A 207 -15.57 4.12 -15.27
C LYS A 207 -14.75 2.83 -15.35
N GLY A 208 -13.79 2.63 -14.45
CA GLY A 208 -13.04 1.38 -14.32
C GLY A 208 -13.82 0.25 -13.63
N CYS A 209 -14.97 0.56 -13.03
CA CYS A 209 -15.83 -0.42 -12.35
C CYS A 209 -16.82 -1.02 -13.38
N LEU A 210 -16.35 -2.03 -14.13
CA LEU A 210 -17.09 -2.59 -15.26
C LEU A 210 -18.11 -3.68 -14.87
N GLU A 211 -17.96 -4.26 -13.67
CA GLU A 211 -18.76 -5.40 -13.20
C GLU A 211 -19.43 -5.10 -11.87
N GLU A 212 -20.35 -5.98 -11.44
CA GLU A 212 -21.02 -5.83 -10.16
C GLU A 212 -20.03 -5.91 -8.99
N PRO A 213 -20.19 -5.03 -7.99
CA PRO A 213 -19.30 -5.00 -6.83
C PRO A 213 -19.53 -6.20 -5.91
N ASP A 214 -18.46 -6.78 -5.41
CA ASP A 214 -18.49 -7.85 -4.41
C ASP A 214 -18.39 -7.23 -3.00
N ILE A 215 -19.54 -6.92 -2.42
CA ILE A 215 -19.64 -6.28 -1.11
C ILE A 215 -19.33 -7.26 0.02
N ASP A 216 -19.65 -8.54 -0.15
CA ASP A 216 -19.41 -9.56 0.87
C ASP A 216 -17.92 -9.71 1.18
N ARG A 217 -17.05 -9.44 0.20
CA ARG A 217 -15.59 -9.46 0.40
C ARG A 217 -15.11 -8.47 1.45
N VAL A 218 -15.75 -7.35 1.59
CA VAL A 218 -15.37 -6.27 2.52
C VAL A 218 -16.21 -6.27 3.79
N THR A 219 -17.18 -7.18 3.90
CA THR A 219 -18.08 -7.29 5.06
C THR A 219 -17.67 -8.47 5.93
N ASP A 220 -17.31 -8.20 7.16
CA ASP A 220 -17.00 -9.22 8.17
C ASP A 220 -17.06 -8.57 9.55
N GLY A 221 -18.22 -8.59 10.18
CA GLY A 221 -18.44 -8.00 11.50
C GLY A 221 -17.58 -8.61 12.60
N SER A 222 -17.09 -9.85 12.43
CA SER A 222 -16.17 -10.47 13.40
C SER A 222 -14.79 -9.82 13.43
N LYS A 223 -14.42 -9.07 12.39
CA LYS A 223 -13.16 -8.32 12.25
C LYS A 223 -13.33 -6.82 12.51
N VAL A 224 -14.50 -6.41 12.94
CA VAL A 224 -14.78 -5.05 13.38
C VAL A 224 -14.81 -5.04 14.90
N THR A 225 -13.92 -4.28 15.53
CA THR A 225 -13.86 -4.16 16.99
C THR A 225 -14.78 -3.04 17.48
N ASP A 226 -14.29 -1.81 17.42
CA ASP A 226 -15.02 -0.64 17.90
C ASP A 226 -15.69 0.14 16.74
N HIS A 227 -14.99 0.26 15.63
CA HIS A 227 -15.44 0.99 14.44
C HIS A 227 -15.06 0.21 13.18
N HIS A 228 -15.94 0.26 12.18
CA HIS A 228 -15.67 -0.32 10.87
C HIS A 228 -14.64 0.51 10.06
N ALA A 229 -14.23 0.03 8.90
CA ALA A 229 -13.28 0.66 8.02
C ALA A 229 -13.70 2.09 7.60
N ILE A 230 -12.71 2.87 7.16
CA ILE A 230 -12.91 4.23 6.66
C ILE A 230 -13.47 4.15 5.24
N ILE A 231 -14.70 4.67 5.06
CA ILE A 231 -15.37 4.83 3.77
C ILE A 231 -16.00 6.22 3.66
N PRO A 232 -16.32 6.71 2.45
CA PRO A 232 -17.18 7.87 2.31
C PRO A 232 -18.56 7.58 2.85
N THR A 233 -19.35 8.62 3.14
CA THR A 233 -20.76 8.51 3.50
C THR A 233 -21.66 8.85 2.31
N VAL A 234 -22.96 8.58 2.41
CA VAL A 234 -23.93 8.93 1.36
C VAL A 234 -24.08 10.45 1.18
N GLU A 235 -23.64 11.25 2.13
CA GLU A 235 -23.67 12.72 2.04
C GLU A 235 -22.74 13.26 0.95
N ILE A 236 -21.78 12.46 0.46
CA ILE A 236 -20.97 12.82 -0.70
C ILE A 236 -21.81 13.15 -1.93
N ALA A 237 -22.95 12.50 -2.09
CA ALA A 237 -23.85 12.71 -3.22
C ALA A 237 -24.57 14.08 -3.20
N ARG A 238 -24.63 14.72 -2.03
CA ARG A 238 -25.31 15.99 -1.80
C ARG A 238 -24.38 17.18 -1.65
N THR A 239 -23.08 16.91 -1.63
CA THR A 239 -22.05 17.91 -1.33
C THR A 239 -21.32 18.35 -2.59
N ASP A 240 -21.12 19.66 -2.74
CA ASP A 240 -20.24 20.20 -3.77
C ASP A 240 -18.78 19.92 -3.40
N LEU A 241 -18.21 18.88 -4.00
CA LEU A 241 -16.85 18.45 -3.75
C LEU A 241 -15.80 19.49 -4.21
N SER A 242 -16.17 20.38 -5.13
CA SER A 242 -15.26 21.42 -5.62
C SER A 242 -15.01 22.52 -4.57
N ALA A 243 -15.93 22.70 -3.63
CA ALA A 243 -15.84 23.64 -2.54
C ALA A 243 -14.93 23.16 -1.37
N LEU A 244 -14.56 21.87 -1.35
CA LEU A 244 -13.68 21.33 -0.32
C LEU A 244 -12.23 21.83 -0.51
N PRO A 245 -11.48 22.05 0.60
CA PRO A 245 -10.04 22.24 0.55
C PRO A 245 -9.34 21.08 -0.19
N SER A 246 -8.24 21.38 -0.90
CA SER A 246 -7.56 20.40 -1.75
C SER A 246 -7.19 19.11 -1.00
N GLY A 247 -6.60 19.24 0.21
CA GLY A 247 -6.20 18.07 1.00
C GLY A 247 -7.37 17.19 1.45
N GLU A 248 -8.52 17.79 1.79
CA GLU A 248 -9.73 17.03 2.12
C GLU A 248 -10.29 16.32 0.90
N ARG A 249 -10.31 17.01 -0.25
CA ARG A 249 -10.76 16.44 -1.52
C ARG A 249 -9.89 15.28 -1.96
N ASP A 250 -8.56 15.39 -1.81
CA ASP A 250 -7.61 14.34 -2.14
C ASP A 250 -7.81 13.09 -1.27
N VAL A 251 -7.96 13.28 0.05
CA VAL A 251 -8.21 12.18 1.00
C VAL A 251 -9.56 11.52 0.71
N LEU A 252 -10.63 12.31 0.46
CA LEU A 252 -11.96 11.77 0.15
C LEU A 252 -11.96 10.98 -1.16
N ALA A 253 -11.31 11.51 -2.20
CA ALA A 253 -11.18 10.81 -3.48
C ALA A 253 -10.40 9.49 -3.35
N LEU A 254 -9.35 9.48 -2.52
CA LEU A 254 -8.56 8.26 -2.26
C LEU A 254 -9.38 7.20 -1.53
N ILE A 255 -10.18 7.59 -0.54
CA ILE A 255 -11.08 6.67 0.20
C ILE A 255 -12.16 6.13 -0.75
N ALA A 256 -12.75 6.98 -1.58
CA ALA A 256 -13.75 6.59 -2.58
C ALA A 256 -13.17 5.60 -3.60
N MET A 257 -12.00 5.89 -4.14
CA MET A 257 -11.28 4.98 -5.05
C MET A 257 -11.00 3.63 -4.38
N ARG A 258 -10.58 3.63 -3.11
CA ARG A 258 -10.31 2.39 -2.37
C ARG A 258 -11.56 1.54 -2.18
N LEU A 259 -12.71 2.13 -1.92
CA LEU A 259 -13.98 1.41 -1.79
C LEU A 259 -14.33 0.69 -3.10
N LEU A 260 -14.22 1.37 -4.24
CA LEU A 260 -14.44 0.76 -5.56
C LEU A 260 -13.42 -0.34 -5.87
N CYS A 261 -12.15 -0.14 -5.53
CA CYS A 261 -11.12 -1.16 -5.72
C CYS A 261 -11.38 -2.40 -4.86
N ALA A 262 -11.73 -2.21 -3.58
CA ALA A 262 -11.90 -3.30 -2.61
C ALA A 262 -13.08 -4.21 -2.95
N THR A 263 -14.11 -3.66 -3.57
CA THR A 263 -15.29 -4.39 -4.04
C THR A 263 -15.21 -4.78 -5.52
N GLY A 264 -14.13 -4.37 -6.20
CA GLY A 264 -13.91 -4.68 -7.61
C GLY A 264 -13.48 -6.13 -7.86
N GLN A 265 -13.42 -6.50 -9.13
CA GLN A 265 -12.99 -7.83 -9.55
C GLN A 265 -11.48 -8.03 -9.38
N THR A 266 -11.07 -9.29 -9.27
CA THR A 266 -9.67 -9.67 -9.18
C THR A 266 -8.90 -9.26 -10.45
N HIS A 267 -7.67 -8.83 -10.28
CA HIS A 267 -6.75 -8.67 -11.40
C HIS A 267 -6.14 -10.02 -11.76
N ARG A 268 -6.25 -10.43 -13.04
CA ARG A 268 -5.70 -11.69 -13.54
C ARG A 268 -4.74 -11.42 -14.68
N PHE A 269 -3.60 -12.06 -14.65
CA PHE A 269 -2.60 -11.97 -15.72
C PHE A 269 -1.89 -13.30 -15.91
N GLU A 270 -1.45 -13.54 -17.13
CA GLU A 270 -0.56 -14.63 -17.45
C GLU A 270 0.89 -14.14 -17.27
N ALA A 271 1.60 -14.77 -16.34
CA ALA A 271 3.05 -14.58 -16.20
C ALA A 271 3.73 -15.61 -17.09
N VAL A 272 4.59 -15.14 -17.99
CA VAL A 272 5.38 -15.97 -18.88
C VAL A 272 6.83 -15.89 -18.43
N THR A 273 7.43 -17.04 -18.20
CA THR A 273 8.87 -17.17 -17.92
C THR A 273 9.49 -18.02 -19.03
N VAL A 274 10.45 -17.44 -19.73
CA VAL A 274 11.19 -18.11 -20.81
C VAL A 274 12.62 -18.31 -20.34
N VAL A 275 13.09 -19.54 -20.44
CA VAL A 275 14.50 -19.88 -20.20
C VAL A 275 15.16 -20.16 -21.53
N LEU A 276 16.26 -19.46 -21.81
CA LEU A 276 17.08 -19.65 -22.99
C LEU A 276 18.44 -20.19 -22.60
N ASP A 277 19.00 -21.03 -23.45
CA ASP A 277 20.41 -21.42 -23.40
C ASP A 277 21.17 -20.71 -24.53
N CYS A 278 22.33 -20.17 -24.20
CA CYS A 278 23.26 -19.66 -25.18
C CYS A 278 24.68 -20.04 -24.76
N ALA A 279 25.35 -20.88 -25.56
CA ALA A 279 26.68 -21.39 -25.29
C ALA A 279 26.82 -22.08 -23.90
N GLY A 280 25.77 -22.77 -23.41
CA GLY A 280 25.76 -23.44 -22.10
C GLY A 280 25.45 -22.50 -20.92
N HIS A 281 25.13 -21.23 -21.18
CA HIS A 281 24.70 -20.26 -20.18
C HIS A 281 23.18 -20.06 -20.22
N SER A 282 22.57 -20.09 -19.03
CA SER A 282 21.11 -19.91 -18.90
C SER A 282 20.72 -18.44 -18.77
N PHE A 283 19.73 -18.02 -19.52
CA PHE A 283 19.15 -16.67 -19.47
C PHE A 283 17.64 -16.74 -19.29
N THR A 284 17.10 -15.90 -18.42
CA THR A 284 15.67 -15.87 -18.12
C THR A 284 15.05 -14.55 -18.60
N ALA A 285 13.99 -14.65 -19.37
CA ALA A 285 13.09 -13.53 -19.71
C ALA A 285 11.76 -13.72 -18.98
N LYS A 286 11.22 -12.62 -18.48
CA LYS A 286 9.91 -12.59 -17.81
C LYS A 286 9.02 -11.58 -18.52
N GLY A 287 7.77 -11.95 -18.70
CA GLY A 287 6.76 -11.07 -19.27
C GLY A 287 5.40 -11.31 -18.63
N LYS A 288 4.47 -10.40 -18.92
CA LYS A 288 3.15 -10.40 -18.34
C LYS A 288 2.11 -9.96 -19.37
N THR A 289 1.06 -10.75 -19.50
CA THR A 289 -0.09 -10.40 -20.33
C THR A 289 -1.32 -10.28 -19.44
N VAL A 290 -1.93 -9.10 -19.40
CA VAL A 290 -3.13 -8.86 -18.59
C VAL A 290 -4.32 -9.57 -19.26
N LEU A 291 -4.95 -10.50 -18.54
CA LEU A 291 -6.15 -11.21 -18.96
C LEU A 291 -7.42 -10.48 -18.49
N GLN A 292 -7.37 -9.90 -17.29
CA GLN A 292 -8.46 -9.15 -16.70
C GLN A 292 -7.88 -8.04 -15.83
N ALA A 293 -8.15 -6.79 -16.18
CA ALA A 293 -7.61 -5.65 -15.44
C ALA A 293 -8.19 -5.58 -14.01
N GLY A 294 -9.49 -5.88 -13.85
CA GLY A 294 -10.16 -5.87 -12.55
C GLY A 294 -10.00 -4.54 -11.81
N TRP A 295 -9.84 -4.60 -10.50
CA TRP A 295 -9.70 -3.42 -9.64
C TRP A 295 -8.52 -2.49 -10.00
N LYS A 296 -7.49 -3.01 -10.65
CA LYS A 296 -6.33 -2.20 -11.08
C LYS A 296 -6.68 -1.16 -12.14
N GLU A 297 -7.74 -1.37 -12.91
CA GLU A 297 -8.20 -0.37 -13.88
C GLU A 297 -8.73 0.88 -13.16
N ILE A 298 -9.44 0.71 -12.05
CA ILE A 298 -9.93 1.81 -11.22
C ILE A 298 -8.74 2.61 -10.67
N GLU A 299 -7.74 1.92 -10.12
CA GLU A 299 -6.52 2.54 -9.59
C GLU A 299 -5.74 3.27 -10.69
N ARG A 300 -5.63 2.69 -11.88
CA ARG A 300 -4.97 3.30 -13.04
C ARG A 300 -5.65 4.60 -13.46
N LEU A 301 -6.98 4.59 -13.60
CA LEU A 301 -7.75 5.79 -13.95
C LEU A 301 -7.63 6.89 -12.88
N TYR A 302 -7.64 6.51 -11.60
CA TYR A 302 -7.40 7.44 -10.51
C TYR A 302 -6.03 8.12 -10.61
N ARG A 303 -4.96 7.35 -10.80
CA ARG A 303 -3.60 7.87 -10.93
C ARG A 303 -3.40 8.75 -12.16
N MET A 304 -4.02 8.41 -13.27
CA MET A 304 -4.02 9.25 -14.47
C MET A 304 -4.62 10.64 -14.21
N GLY A 305 -5.66 10.72 -13.37
CA GLY A 305 -6.26 12.00 -12.96
C GLY A 305 -5.35 12.88 -12.11
N LEU A 306 -4.36 12.31 -11.43
CA LEU A 306 -3.45 13.04 -10.52
C LEU A 306 -2.28 13.75 -11.22
N LYS A 307 -2.16 13.74 -12.54
CA LYS A 307 -1.00 14.25 -13.31
C LYS A 307 0.37 13.67 -12.88
N GLN A 308 0.36 12.64 -12.05
CA GLN A 308 1.55 11.93 -11.56
C GLN A 308 1.86 10.67 -12.36
N ALA A 309 1.35 10.58 -13.58
CA ALA A 309 1.56 9.44 -14.50
C ALA A 309 3.04 9.15 -14.83
N GLU A 310 3.96 10.04 -14.45
CA GLU A 310 5.41 9.87 -14.68
C GLU A 310 6.12 9.01 -13.59
N LEU A 311 5.45 8.61 -12.52
CA LEU A 311 6.12 8.00 -11.35
C LEU A 311 6.17 6.48 -11.35
N GLU A 312 5.46 5.80 -12.21
CA GLU A 312 5.64 4.37 -12.43
C GLU A 312 6.17 4.17 -13.86
N LYS A 313 7.50 4.13 -13.99
CA LYS A 313 8.09 3.41 -15.13
C LYS A 313 7.56 2.00 -15.03
N GLU A 314 6.80 1.57 -16.04
CA GLU A 314 6.44 0.15 -16.18
C GLU A 314 7.72 -0.66 -16.00
N ASP A 315 7.68 -1.62 -15.07
CA ASP A 315 8.80 -2.53 -14.91
C ASP A 315 8.99 -3.22 -16.27
N PRO A 316 10.20 -3.24 -16.85
CA PRO A 316 10.45 -3.97 -18.09
C PRO A 316 9.95 -5.43 -18.07
N ALA A 317 9.82 -6.01 -16.87
CA ALA A 317 9.20 -7.31 -16.65
C ALA A 317 7.67 -7.34 -16.85
N ASP A 318 7.01 -6.18 -16.96
CA ASP A 318 5.57 -6.08 -17.21
C ASP A 318 5.24 -6.00 -18.73
N ALA A 319 6.25 -5.97 -19.61
CA ALA A 319 6.05 -6.02 -21.04
C ALA A 319 5.55 -7.41 -21.48
N ALA A 320 4.64 -7.45 -22.43
CA ALA A 320 4.22 -8.71 -23.05
C ALA A 320 5.38 -9.29 -23.87
N LEU A 321 5.69 -10.57 -23.65
CA LEU A 321 6.66 -11.28 -24.49
C LEU A 321 5.99 -11.72 -25.82
N PRO A 322 6.76 -11.82 -26.91
CA PRO A 322 6.26 -12.44 -28.14
C PRO A 322 5.91 -13.91 -27.88
N GLU A 323 5.09 -14.47 -28.74
CA GLU A 323 4.80 -15.91 -28.69
C GLU A 323 6.05 -16.71 -29.01
N LEU A 324 6.47 -17.55 -28.09
CA LEU A 324 7.66 -18.37 -28.17
C LEU A 324 7.32 -19.84 -27.97
N THR A 325 8.05 -20.70 -28.70
CA THR A 325 7.92 -22.17 -28.59
C THR A 325 9.24 -22.78 -28.15
N GLN A 326 9.16 -23.86 -27.40
CA GLN A 326 10.35 -24.63 -27.01
C GLN A 326 11.12 -25.10 -28.25
N GLY A 327 12.43 -25.01 -28.22
CA GLY A 327 13.32 -25.37 -29.34
C GLY A 327 13.47 -24.26 -30.37
N GLN A 328 12.77 -23.16 -30.28
CA GLN A 328 12.97 -21.98 -31.15
C GLN A 328 14.35 -21.39 -30.93
N THR A 329 15.03 -20.99 -32.01
CA THR A 329 16.40 -20.48 -31.98
C THR A 329 16.47 -19.03 -32.47
N PHE A 330 17.41 -18.27 -31.93
CA PHE A 330 17.64 -16.86 -32.25
C PHE A 330 19.13 -16.55 -32.33
N GLU A 331 19.48 -15.54 -33.08
CA GLU A 331 20.80 -14.90 -33.03
C GLU A 331 20.77 -13.78 -31.99
N PRO A 332 21.42 -13.92 -30.82
CA PRO A 332 21.36 -12.94 -29.77
C PRO A 332 22.37 -11.82 -29.96
N ALA A 333 22.01 -10.59 -29.54
CA ALA A 333 22.94 -9.51 -29.30
C ALA A 333 23.27 -9.45 -27.80
N GLY A 334 24.53 -9.74 -27.44
CA GLY A 334 24.96 -9.76 -26.04
C GLY A 334 25.22 -8.37 -25.46
N ARG A 335 24.71 -8.11 -24.25
CA ARG A 335 24.92 -6.88 -23.48
C ARG A 335 25.27 -7.22 -22.03
N ILE A 336 26.00 -6.32 -21.37
CA ILE A 336 26.22 -6.39 -19.92
C ILE A 336 25.55 -5.18 -19.28
N SER A 337 24.66 -5.41 -18.34
CA SER A 337 24.16 -4.36 -17.46
C SER A 337 24.92 -4.36 -16.14
N SER A 338 25.38 -3.19 -15.69
CA SER A 338 25.96 -3.01 -14.36
C SER A 338 24.96 -2.33 -13.45
N ARG A 339 24.75 -2.89 -12.27
CA ARG A 339 23.87 -2.33 -11.24
C ARG A 339 24.59 -2.35 -9.90
N ASN A 340 24.25 -1.41 -9.03
CA ASN A 340 24.74 -1.39 -7.66
C ASN A 340 23.72 -1.99 -6.71
N SER A 341 24.18 -2.74 -5.72
CA SER A 341 23.34 -3.11 -4.60
C SER A 341 22.88 -1.83 -3.89
N THR A 342 21.61 -1.78 -3.52
CA THR A 342 21.01 -0.63 -2.85
C THR A 342 20.35 -1.06 -1.55
N ILE A 343 20.43 -0.19 -0.54
CA ILE A 343 19.62 -0.30 0.67
C ILE A 343 18.53 0.77 0.61
N SER A 344 17.30 0.41 0.91
CA SER A 344 16.22 1.38 0.98
C SER A 344 16.41 2.27 2.21
N GLN A 345 16.65 3.55 2.01
CA GLN A 345 16.73 4.54 3.08
C GLN A 345 15.42 4.68 3.89
N LEU A 346 14.28 4.31 3.31
CA LEU A 346 12.95 4.54 3.88
C LEU A 346 12.20 3.27 4.32
N ARG A 347 12.87 2.13 4.42
CA ARG A 347 12.25 0.99 5.10
C ARG A 347 12.35 1.11 6.62
N CYS A 348 12.06 2.28 7.12
CA CYS A 348 11.87 2.55 8.53
C CYS A 348 10.47 2.16 9.00
N CYS A 349 9.84 1.20 8.37
CA CYS A 349 8.50 0.85 8.74
C CYS A 349 8.39 -0.65 8.92
N SER A 350 8.61 -1.06 10.16
CA SER A 350 7.72 -2.05 10.75
C SER A 350 6.28 -1.58 10.45
N PRO A 351 5.33 -2.45 10.14
CA PRO A 351 3.92 -2.08 9.93
C PRO A 351 3.31 -1.23 11.06
N GLN A 352 3.98 -1.16 12.21
CA GLN A 352 3.55 -0.48 13.42
C GLN A 352 3.99 1.00 13.54
N ILE A 353 4.87 1.49 12.65
CA ILE A 353 5.38 2.86 12.71
C ILE A 353 5.08 3.55 11.38
N GLY A 354 4.12 4.45 11.38
CA GLY A 354 3.75 5.21 10.18
C GLY A 354 4.94 6.00 9.60
N ARG A 355 5.07 6.03 8.26
CA ARG A 355 6.14 6.74 7.53
C ARG A 355 6.27 8.23 7.84
N ALA A 356 5.26 8.81 8.49
CA ALA A 356 5.22 10.24 8.79
C ALA A 356 6.25 10.69 9.82
N SER A 357 6.61 9.83 10.78
CA SER A 357 7.63 10.16 11.79
C SER A 357 9.05 10.27 11.21
N CYS A 358 9.29 9.76 10.01
CA CYS A 358 10.60 9.80 9.35
C CYS A 358 10.85 11.06 8.50
N ARG A 359 9.80 11.79 8.07
CA ARG A 359 9.95 12.98 7.22
C ARG A 359 10.07 14.30 7.96
N GLU A 360 9.71 14.37 9.23
CA GLU A 360 9.80 15.62 10.01
C GLU A 360 11.23 15.98 10.48
N ARG A 361 12.25 15.23 10.05
CA ARG A 361 13.66 15.44 10.45
C ARG A 361 14.68 15.41 9.31
N VAL A 362 14.30 15.93 8.14
CA VAL A 362 15.29 16.27 7.10
C VAL A 362 15.17 17.74 6.78
#